data_0715158725573cc6261aac1c380d11b1
#
_entry.id   0715158725573cc6261aac1c380d11b1
#
_cell.length_a   1.000
_cell.length_b   1.000
_cell.length_c   1.000
_cell.angle_alpha   90.00
_cell.angle_beta   90.00
_cell.angle_gamma   90.00
#
_symmetry.space_group_name_H-M   'P 1'
#
loop_
_entity.id
_entity.type
_entity.pdbx_description
1 polymer ?
#
loop_
_entity_poly.entity_id
_entity_poly.type
_entity_poly.pdbx_seq_one_letter_code
_entity_poly.pdbx_strand_id
1 'polypeptide(L)'
;MTMRTLLTAAAIISSAIGVGETPVTRSTYDSSFARLGTSVANTQLSEEFASLDRQAAPLPPEPWAKADPADSLYRLAREAMSRGDYKRAAELFHLIPQRYPQSAYAGQAMYYEAYSLYRSGGDDDLSAARDRLQQLKQKDAKIWKNDGSGLLTRVCGELARRGDEACAADIEKTAQQEAPAQAGRGCPSEDDDNDDRIIALQALMNMDAERAMPILQKVLARRDACSAGLRRKAVFLVSQKRTDQTANILMSVARSDPDQEVREQAVFWLSQVPGSTPLLEEILRGNGDENIKEKALFSLSQQNEPRAQQALREFALRETESGDLREKAIFWLGQRRSTDNTEFLRTLYSRLTNQDLKEKILFSLSQQRGAGNEAWLMNIAVNSKEDIELRKKALFWAGQSGVAIPELASLYDRLGTGDTEMKEQIIFVLSQRQKDKPAIDKMFDIAKNEKDPELRKKAIFWLGQSHDPRVQQFLMDLINR
;
A
#
# COMPACT_ATOMS: atom_id res chain seq x y z
N MET A 1 -16.77 -4.43 -6.15
CA MET A 1 -16.90 -4.54 -4.68
C MET A 1 -15.51 -4.39 -4.13
N THR A 2 -15.21 -3.25 -3.53
CA THR A 2 -13.87 -2.83 -3.16
C THR A 2 -13.39 -3.54 -1.88
N MET A 3 -12.10 -3.77 -1.77
CA MET A 3 -11.39 -4.41 -0.66
C MET A 3 -11.79 -3.89 0.76
N ARG A 4 -12.33 -2.70 0.85
CA ARG A 4 -12.87 -2.10 2.08
C ARG A 4 -14.07 -2.86 2.67
N THR A 5 -14.90 -3.49 1.84
CA THR A 5 -16.09 -4.24 2.30
C THR A 5 -15.73 -5.63 2.85
N LEU A 6 -14.59 -6.19 2.45
CA LEU A 6 -14.13 -7.50 2.94
C LEU A 6 -13.42 -7.42 4.29
N LEU A 7 -12.70 -6.32 4.57
CA LEU A 7 -12.04 -6.09 5.85
C LEU A 7 -13.02 -5.81 7.00
N THR A 8 -14.14 -5.15 6.71
CA THR A 8 -15.21 -4.92 7.72
C THR A 8 -15.95 -6.21 8.09
N ALA A 9 -16.11 -7.15 7.17
CA ALA A 9 -16.74 -8.44 7.47
C ALA A 9 -15.84 -9.34 8.35
N ALA A 10 -14.53 -9.34 8.14
CA ALA A 10 -13.60 -10.10 8.96
C ALA A 10 -13.47 -9.57 10.40
N ALA A 11 -13.52 -8.25 10.58
CA ALA A 11 -13.43 -7.62 11.90
C ALA A 11 -14.68 -7.85 12.79
N ILE A 12 -15.86 -8.00 12.18
CA ILE A 12 -17.11 -8.27 12.90
C ILE A 12 -17.17 -9.72 13.36
N ILE A 13 -16.51 -10.64 12.67
CA ILE A 13 -16.54 -12.07 12.97
C ILE A 13 -15.62 -12.42 14.16
N SER A 14 -14.47 -11.76 14.30
CA SER A 14 -13.54 -11.96 15.42
C SER A 14 -14.12 -11.54 16.79
N SER A 15 -15.05 -10.59 16.83
CA SER A 15 -15.65 -10.12 18.09
C SER A 15 -16.79 -11.00 18.61
N ALA A 16 -17.28 -11.96 17.81
CA ALA A 16 -18.40 -12.83 18.19
C ALA A 16 -17.95 -14.21 18.76
N ILE A 17 -16.69 -14.57 18.59
CA ILE A 17 -16.14 -15.82 19.13
C ILE A 17 -15.31 -15.44 20.36
N GLY A 18 -15.91 -15.56 21.54
CA GLY A 18 -15.26 -15.32 22.83
C GLY A 18 -14.22 -16.41 23.18
N VAL A 19 -13.22 -16.57 22.36
CA VAL A 19 -12.01 -17.32 22.66
C VAL A 19 -10.95 -16.29 23.01
N GLY A 20 -10.42 -16.38 24.24
CA GLY A 20 -9.44 -15.44 24.77
C GLY A 20 -8.16 -15.43 23.93
N GLU A 21 -8.11 -14.55 22.98
CA GLU A 21 -6.91 -14.24 22.24
C GLU A 21 -6.16 -13.11 22.95
N THR A 22 -4.91 -13.39 23.28
CA THR A 22 -3.94 -12.33 23.51
C THR A 22 -4.03 -11.36 22.33
N PRO A 23 -3.97 -10.04 22.54
CA PRO A 23 -4.07 -9.09 21.45
C PRO A 23 -2.89 -9.34 20.50
N VAL A 24 -3.17 -9.96 19.37
CA VAL A 24 -2.30 -9.88 18.22
C VAL A 24 -2.19 -8.39 17.94
N THR A 25 -1.03 -7.85 18.26
CA THR A 25 -0.68 -6.47 17.92
C THR A 25 -1.13 -6.27 16.48
N ARG A 26 -2.03 -5.30 16.29
CA ARG A 26 -2.35 -4.77 14.97
C ARG A 26 -1.03 -4.53 14.27
N SER A 27 -0.61 -5.48 13.45
CA SER A 27 0.26 -5.15 12.35
C SER A 27 -0.54 -4.14 11.57
N THR A 28 -0.18 -2.89 11.75
CA THR A 28 -0.60 -1.79 10.91
C THR A 28 -0.14 -2.21 9.51
N TYR A 29 -1.04 -2.86 8.78
CA TYR A 29 -0.93 -2.90 7.33
C TYR A 29 -0.95 -1.43 6.94
N ASP A 30 0.25 -0.95 6.74
CA ASP A 30 0.54 0.45 6.53
C ASP A 30 -0.35 0.95 5.40
N SER A 31 -1.17 1.94 5.73
CA SER A 31 -2.07 2.60 4.78
C SER A 31 -1.32 3.19 3.58
N SER A 32 0.01 3.29 3.64
CA SER A 32 0.89 3.66 2.54
C SER A 32 0.87 2.65 1.39
N PHE A 33 0.82 1.34 1.67
CA PHE A 33 0.74 0.32 0.61
C PHE A 33 -0.64 0.22 -0.05
N ALA A 34 -1.72 0.51 0.68
CA ALA A 34 -3.05 0.57 0.09
C ALA A 34 -3.21 1.73 -0.91
N ARG A 35 -2.42 2.78 -0.80
CA ARG A 35 -2.38 3.89 -1.77
C ARG A 35 -1.54 3.57 -3.01
N LEU A 36 -0.55 2.69 -2.90
CA LEU A 36 0.30 2.27 -4.03
C LEU A 36 -0.31 1.14 -4.87
N GLY A 37 -1.29 0.41 -4.35
CA GLY A 37 -1.90 -0.76 -5.00
C GLY A 37 -3.10 -0.48 -5.90
N THR A 38 -3.60 0.75 -5.96
CA THR A 38 -4.69 1.11 -6.88
C THR A 38 -4.11 1.78 -8.12
N SER A 39 -4.04 1.01 -9.20
CA SER A 39 -3.94 1.49 -10.60
C SER A 39 -3.26 2.86 -10.73
N VAL A 40 -1.95 2.89 -10.67
CA VAL A 40 -1.19 4.06 -11.12
C VAL A 40 -1.25 4.08 -12.64
N ALA A 41 -2.40 4.49 -13.17
CA ALA A 41 -2.44 5.03 -14.51
C ALA A 41 -1.61 6.32 -14.50
N ASN A 42 -0.81 6.55 -15.53
CA ASN A 42 0.04 7.73 -15.73
C ASN A 42 -0.65 9.09 -15.47
N THR A 43 -1.96 9.12 -15.34
CA THR A 43 -2.80 10.29 -15.05
C THR A 43 -2.68 10.77 -13.60
N GLN A 44 -2.48 9.88 -12.61
CA GLN A 44 -2.38 10.31 -11.20
C GLN A 44 -1.02 10.93 -10.88
N LEU A 45 0.06 10.43 -11.48
CA LEU A 45 1.38 11.04 -11.34
C LEU A 45 1.42 12.48 -11.91
N SER A 46 0.74 12.71 -13.05
CA SER A 46 0.66 14.06 -13.63
C SER A 46 -0.19 15.02 -12.78
N GLU A 47 -1.20 14.53 -12.08
CA GLU A 47 -2.03 15.34 -11.17
C GLU A 47 -1.33 15.58 -9.82
N GLU A 48 -0.53 14.65 -9.32
CA GLU A 48 0.26 14.80 -8.11
C GLU A 48 1.42 15.79 -8.35
N PHE A 49 2.11 15.72 -9.48
CA PHE A 49 3.08 16.73 -9.91
C PHE A 49 2.43 18.10 -10.16
N ALA A 50 1.22 18.15 -10.71
CA ALA A 50 0.46 19.40 -10.86
C ALA A 50 -0.05 19.95 -9.52
N SER A 51 -0.18 19.15 -8.48
CA SER A 51 -0.56 19.58 -7.13
C SER A 51 0.63 20.13 -6.35
N LEU A 52 1.82 19.54 -6.50
CA LEU A 52 3.08 20.06 -5.94
C LEU A 52 3.40 21.44 -6.53
N ASP A 53 3.15 21.61 -7.82
CA ASP A 53 3.33 22.88 -8.52
C ASP A 53 2.31 23.95 -8.06
N ARG A 54 1.16 23.55 -7.51
CA ARG A 54 0.15 24.49 -6.95
C ARG A 54 0.43 24.89 -5.48
N GLN A 55 1.15 24.07 -4.73
CA GLN A 55 1.50 24.38 -3.33
C GLN A 55 2.76 25.25 -3.20
N ALA A 56 3.57 25.33 -4.24
CA ALA A 56 4.84 26.07 -4.25
C ALA A 56 4.72 27.56 -4.62
N ALA A 57 3.52 28.13 -4.68
CA ALA A 57 3.40 29.59 -4.75
C ALA A 57 3.66 30.16 -3.36
N PRO A 58 4.83 30.79 -3.11
CA PRO A 58 5.11 31.39 -1.80
C PRO A 58 3.99 32.35 -1.46
N LEU A 59 3.49 32.28 -0.22
CA LEU A 59 2.55 33.27 0.31
C LEU A 59 3.10 34.68 0.06
N PRO A 60 2.29 35.63 -0.39
CA PRO A 60 2.74 36.99 -0.57
C PRO A 60 3.34 37.47 0.76
N PRO A 61 4.55 38.05 0.73
CA PRO A 61 5.02 38.75 1.90
C PRO A 61 3.98 39.81 2.30
N GLU A 62 3.76 39.91 3.58
CA GLU A 62 2.82 40.88 4.10
C GLU A 62 3.12 42.30 3.52
N PRO A 63 2.13 43.17 3.26
CA PRO A 63 2.26 44.41 2.51
C PRO A 63 2.72 45.58 3.41
N TRP A 64 4.01 45.64 3.78
CA TRP A 64 4.30 46.46 4.93
C TRP A 64 5.45 47.42 4.83
N ALA A 65 6.08 47.54 3.72
CA ALA A 65 6.90 48.69 3.49
C ALA A 65 6.09 49.80 2.79
N LYS A 66 5.08 50.34 3.46
CA LYS A 66 4.25 51.45 2.92
C LYS A 66 5.04 52.64 2.36
N ALA A 67 6.35 52.69 2.58
CA ALA A 67 7.25 53.73 2.09
C ALA A 67 8.32 53.16 1.10
N ASP A 68 8.28 51.90 0.73
CA ASP A 68 9.26 51.33 -0.22
C ASP A 68 8.94 51.80 -1.65
N PRO A 69 9.91 52.43 -2.35
CA PRO A 69 9.65 53.01 -3.67
C PRO A 69 9.32 51.93 -4.74
N ALA A 70 9.62 50.65 -4.48
CA ALA A 70 9.32 49.55 -5.38
C ALA A 70 7.95 48.91 -5.11
N ASP A 71 7.20 49.28 -4.06
CA ASP A 71 5.95 48.61 -3.66
C ASP A 71 4.92 48.52 -4.79
N SER A 72 4.67 49.62 -5.50
CA SER A 72 3.72 49.66 -6.60
C SER A 72 4.10 48.70 -7.74
N LEU A 73 5.39 48.67 -8.09
CA LEU A 73 5.91 47.80 -9.16
C LEU A 73 5.87 46.33 -8.75
N TYR A 74 6.19 46.07 -7.49
CA TYR A 74 6.12 44.71 -6.92
C TYR A 74 4.69 44.15 -6.93
N ARG A 75 3.70 44.99 -6.55
CA ARG A 75 2.27 44.60 -6.61
C ARG A 75 1.80 44.28 -8.04
N LEU A 76 2.16 45.13 -9.00
CA LEU A 76 1.84 44.88 -10.42
C LEU A 76 2.45 43.57 -10.93
N ALA A 77 3.71 43.29 -10.55
CA ALA A 77 4.38 42.05 -10.91
C ALA A 77 3.67 40.82 -10.30
N ARG A 78 3.27 40.91 -9.01
CA ARG A 78 2.50 39.87 -8.33
C ARG A 78 1.12 39.65 -8.95
N GLU A 79 0.46 40.71 -9.36
CA GLU A 79 -0.84 40.63 -10.04
C GLU A 79 -0.71 39.94 -11.42
N ALA A 80 0.30 40.31 -12.22
CA ALA A 80 0.58 39.61 -13.48
C ALA A 80 0.84 38.12 -13.27
N MET A 81 1.65 37.77 -12.25
CA MET A 81 1.94 36.39 -11.90
C MET A 81 0.67 35.62 -11.47
N SER A 82 -0.20 36.22 -10.66
CA SER A 82 -1.45 35.58 -10.22
C SER A 82 -2.45 35.32 -11.34
N ARG A 83 -2.39 36.12 -12.43
CA ARG A 83 -3.18 35.93 -13.64
C ARG A 83 -2.57 34.90 -14.61
N GLY A 84 -1.38 34.32 -14.27
CA GLY A 84 -0.65 33.40 -15.14
C GLY A 84 0.13 34.08 -16.26
N ASP A 85 0.20 35.44 -16.28
CA ASP A 85 1.01 36.18 -17.25
C ASP A 85 2.47 36.23 -16.78
N TYR A 86 3.12 35.09 -16.88
CA TYR A 86 4.48 34.88 -16.35
C TYR A 86 5.54 35.70 -17.09
N LYS A 87 5.38 35.92 -18.39
CA LYS A 87 6.32 36.78 -19.14
C LYS A 87 6.29 38.20 -18.64
N ARG A 88 5.07 38.74 -18.50
CA ARG A 88 4.89 40.09 -17.99
C ARG A 88 5.33 40.21 -16.53
N ALA A 89 5.06 39.19 -15.71
CA ALA A 89 5.52 39.16 -14.32
C ALA A 89 7.06 39.18 -14.24
N ALA A 90 7.76 38.38 -15.03
CA ALA A 90 9.22 38.37 -15.10
C ALA A 90 9.80 39.74 -15.46
N GLU A 91 9.25 40.38 -16.51
CA GLU A 91 9.66 41.76 -16.90
C GLU A 91 9.52 42.77 -15.74
N LEU A 92 8.39 42.74 -15.07
CA LEU A 92 8.13 43.67 -13.97
C LEU A 92 9.03 43.41 -12.76
N PHE A 93 9.22 42.13 -12.38
CA PHE A 93 10.15 41.75 -11.31
C PHE A 93 11.60 42.14 -11.64
N HIS A 94 11.99 41.96 -12.88
CA HIS A 94 13.33 42.33 -13.38
C HIS A 94 13.67 43.80 -13.13
N LEU A 95 12.72 44.70 -13.30
CA LEU A 95 12.92 46.14 -13.12
C LEU A 95 13.17 46.53 -11.66
N ILE A 96 12.72 45.76 -10.67
CA ILE A 96 12.82 46.10 -9.26
C ILE A 96 14.28 46.21 -8.79
N PRO A 97 15.11 45.17 -8.90
CA PRO A 97 16.51 45.26 -8.47
C PRO A 97 17.35 46.20 -9.32
N GLN A 98 16.89 46.53 -10.55
CA GLN A 98 17.59 47.52 -11.39
C GLN A 98 17.32 48.95 -10.98
N ARG A 99 16.03 49.29 -10.74
CA ARG A 99 15.63 50.65 -10.42
C ARG A 99 15.72 50.96 -8.93
N TYR A 100 15.52 49.95 -8.09
CA TYR A 100 15.46 50.07 -6.65
C TYR A 100 16.33 49.00 -5.95
N PRO A 101 17.67 49.05 -6.12
CA PRO A 101 18.56 48.00 -5.63
C PRO A 101 18.59 47.91 -4.08
N GLN A 102 18.17 48.97 -3.39
CA GLN A 102 18.09 49.04 -1.92
C GLN A 102 16.68 48.73 -1.39
N SER A 103 15.71 48.41 -2.24
CA SER A 103 14.37 48.00 -1.85
C SER A 103 14.40 46.72 -1.03
N ALA A 104 13.55 46.64 0.00
CA ALA A 104 13.33 45.42 0.74
C ALA A 104 12.82 44.26 -0.13
N TYR A 105 12.23 44.60 -1.29
CA TYR A 105 11.72 43.61 -2.26
C TYR A 105 12.80 43.13 -3.26
N ALA A 106 14.00 43.70 -3.29
CA ALA A 106 14.96 43.41 -4.37
C ALA A 106 15.35 41.93 -4.46
N GLY A 107 15.62 41.28 -3.32
CA GLY A 107 15.93 39.84 -3.29
C GLY A 107 14.74 38.96 -3.68
N GLN A 108 13.57 39.28 -3.15
CA GLN A 108 12.35 38.54 -3.48
C GLN A 108 11.95 38.72 -4.94
N ALA A 109 12.14 39.90 -5.50
CA ALA A 109 11.89 40.17 -6.92
C ALA A 109 12.79 39.33 -7.82
N MET A 110 14.05 39.14 -7.46
CA MET A 110 14.94 38.23 -8.21
C MET A 110 14.47 36.77 -8.17
N TYR A 111 13.96 36.32 -7.04
CA TYR A 111 13.39 34.99 -6.91
C TYR A 111 12.14 34.84 -7.78
N TYR A 112 11.17 35.76 -7.67
CA TYR A 112 9.93 35.70 -8.44
C TYR A 112 10.12 35.94 -9.95
N GLU A 113 11.13 36.68 -10.35
CA GLU A 113 11.55 36.79 -11.74
C GLU A 113 11.98 35.42 -12.26
N ALA A 114 12.88 34.74 -11.56
CA ALA A 114 13.33 33.40 -11.93
C ALA A 114 12.18 32.37 -11.92
N TYR A 115 11.29 32.45 -10.93
CA TYR A 115 10.09 31.59 -10.87
C TYR A 115 9.17 31.82 -12.08
N SER A 116 8.93 33.08 -12.43
CA SER A 116 8.07 33.45 -13.55
C SER A 116 8.67 32.98 -14.90
N LEU A 117 9.98 33.11 -15.07
CA LEU A 117 10.70 32.61 -16.23
C LEU A 117 10.64 31.07 -16.31
N TYR A 118 10.81 30.38 -15.18
CA TYR A 118 10.65 28.93 -15.11
C TYR A 118 9.23 28.49 -15.53
N ARG A 119 8.21 29.21 -15.06
CA ARG A 119 6.80 28.94 -15.42
C ARG A 119 6.45 29.27 -16.87
N SER A 120 7.16 30.20 -17.48
CA SER A 120 7.06 30.50 -18.92
C SER A 120 7.56 29.33 -19.79
N GLY A 121 8.61 28.64 -19.35
CA GLY A 121 9.03 27.33 -19.87
C GLY A 121 9.79 27.36 -21.22
N GLY A 122 10.11 28.52 -21.77
CA GLY A 122 10.96 28.65 -22.97
C GLY A 122 12.44 28.31 -22.67
N ASP A 123 13.22 27.89 -23.67
CA ASP A 123 14.65 27.56 -23.47
C ASP A 123 15.45 28.79 -23.02
N ASP A 124 15.22 29.92 -23.65
CA ASP A 124 15.83 31.19 -23.25
C ASP A 124 15.38 31.62 -21.86
N ASP A 125 14.09 31.44 -21.54
CA ASP A 125 13.52 31.77 -20.24
C ASP A 125 14.12 30.91 -19.12
N LEU A 126 14.29 29.62 -19.35
CA LEU A 126 14.92 28.70 -18.38
C LEU A 126 16.40 29.06 -18.14
N SER A 127 17.13 29.39 -19.20
CA SER A 127 18.52 29.85 -19.09
C SER A 127 18.61 31.16 -18.31
N ALA A 128 17.73 32.11 -18.59
CA ALA A 128 17.63 33.36 -17.85
C ALA A 128 17.24 33.15 -16.36
N ALA A 129 16.32 32.19 -16.08
CA ALA A 129 15.97 31.81 -14.71
C ALA A 129 17.17 31.28 -13.94
N ARG A 130 17.95 30.36 -14.54
CA ARG A 130 19.19 29.84 -13.95
C ARG A 130 20.14 30.97 -13.59
N ASP A 131 20.43 31.85 -14.55
CA ASP A 131 21.39 32.96 -14.36
C ASP A 131 20.90 33.92 -13.28
N ARG A 132 19.60 34.17 -13.21
CA ARG A 132 19.02 35.01 -12.15
C ARG A 132 19.14 34.38 -10.76
N LEU A 133 18.93 33.07 -10.65
CA LEU A 133 19.11 32.35 -9.39
C LEU A 133 20.57 32.30 -8.94
N GLN A 134 21.52 32.18 -9.86
CA GLN A 134 22.93 32.28 -9.53
C GLN A 134 23.33 33.68 -8.99
N GLN A 135 22.73 34.74 -9.55
CA GLN A 135 22.90 36.12 -9.00
C GLN A 135 22.24 36.26 -7.62
N LEU A 136 21.06 35.70 -7.40
CA LEU A 136 20.39 35.69 -6.10
C LEU A 136 21.25 35.01 -5.04
N LYS A 137 21.89 33.90 -5.34
CA LYS A 137 22.83 33.21 -4.44
C LYS A 137 23.93 34.12 -3.87
N GLN A 138 24.40 35.05 -4.71
CA GLN A 138 25.46 36.00 -4.30
C GLN A 138 24.91 37.21 -3.54
N LYS A 139 23.66 37.63 -3.81
CA LYS A 139 23.08 38.86 -3.27
C LYS A 139 22.24 38.66 -2.02
N ASP A 140 21.52 37.55 -1.90
CA ASP A 140 20.63 37.31 -0.74
C ASP A 140 20.70 35.84 -0.31
N ALA A 141 21.62 35.59 0.63
CA ALA A 141 21.84 34.25 1.16
C ALA A 141 20.61 33.67 1.92
N LYS A 142 19.73 34.53 2.44
CA LYS A 142 18.53 34.08 3.19
C LYS A 142 17.47 33.55 2.24
N ILE A 143 17.10 34.31 1.23
CA ILE A 143 16.13 33.87 0.21
C ILE A 143 16.68 32.67 -0.58
N TRP A 144 18.00 32.71 -0.87
CA TRP A 144 18.66 31.60 -1.50
C TRP A 144 18.49 30.27 -0.74
N LYS A 145 18.73 30.25 0.57
CA LYS A 145 18.63 29.04 1.39
C LYS A 145 17.19 28.54 1.57
N ASN A 146 16.22 29.43 1.59
CA ASN A 146 14.83 29.05 1.82
C ASN A 146 14.14 28.54 0.55
N ASP A 147 14.36 29.22 -0.56
CA ASP A 147 13.56 28.99 -1.77
C ASP A 147 14.40 28.88 -3.06
N GLY A 148 15.53 29.57 -3.10
CA GLY A 148 16.32 29.74 -4.34
C GLY A 148 17.04 28.47 -4.79
N SER A 149 17.59 27.68 -3.86
CA SER A 149 18.32 26.45 -4.18
C SER A 149 17.39 25.40 -4.81
N GLY A 150 16.22 25.18 -4.21
CA GLY A 150 15.23 24.24 -4.73
C GLY A 150 14.72 24.64 -6.12
N LEU A 151 14.47 25.96 -6.35
CA LEU A 151 14.06 26.43 -7.66
C LEU A 151 15.19 26.26 -8.71
N LEU A 152 16.45 26.52 -8.35
CA LEU A 152 17.57 26.27 -9.26
C LEU A 152 17.65 24.80 -9.68
N THR A 153 17.49 23.89 -8.73
CA THR A 153 17.50 22.45 -9.02
C THR A 153 16.39 22.06 -10.00
N ARG A 154 15.18 22.63 -9.86
CA ARG A 154 14.06 22.40 -10.81
C ARG A 154 14.34 22.99 -12.18
N VAL A 155 14.85 24.22 -12.25
CA VAL A 155 15.26 24.85 -13.52
C VAL A 155 16.34 24.03 -14.21
N CYS A 156 17.36 23.59 -13.46
CA CYS A 156 18.42 22.72 -13.99
C CYS A 156 17.87 21.35 -14.41
N GLY A 157 16.84 20.80 -13.76
CA GLY A 157 16.16 19.58 -14.21
C GLY A 157 15.58 19.72 -15.62
N GLU A 158 14.89 20.83 -15.88
CA GLU A 158 14.33 21.10 -17.20
C GLU A 158 15.41 21.36 -18.27
N LEU A 159 16.45 22.12 -17.93
CA LEU A 159 17.57 22.36 -18.85
C LEU A 159 18.35 21.10 -19.17
N ALA A 160 18.64 20.27 -18.16
CA ALA A 160 19.32 18.97 -18.37
C ALA A 160 18.51 18.02 -19.24
N ARG A 161 17.18 17.99 -19.09
CA ARG A 161 16.28 17.24 -19.98
C ARG A 161 16.42 17.68 -21.43
N ARG A 162 16.68 18.96 -21.66
CA ARG A 162 16.88 19.56 -22.98
C ARG A 162 18.34 19.49 -23.49
N GLY A 163 19.23 18.88 -22.69
CA GLY A 163 20.62 18.61 -23.10
C GLY A 163 21.66 19.51 -22.46
N ASP A 164 21.34 20.37 -21.48
CA ASP A 164 22.31 21.19 -20.77
C ASP A 164 23.17 20.31 -19.84
N GLU A 165 24.43 20.08 -20.23
CA GLU A 165 25.38 19.22 -19.50
C GLU A 165 25.84 19.84 -18.17
N ALA A 166 25.91 21.16 -18.07
CA ALA A 166 26.30 21.85 -16.85
C ALA A 166 25.23 21.66 -15.78
N CYS A 167 23.96 21.80 -16.15
CA CYS A 167 22.85 21.54 -15.25
C CYS A 167 22.75 20.06 -14.85
N ALA A 168 23.04 19.13 -15.77
CA ALA A 168 23.08 17.71 -15.44
C ALA A 168 24.17 17.41 -14.39
N ALA A 169 25.34 18.00 -14.50
CA ALA A 169 26.43 17.85 -13.55
C ALA A 169 26.08 18.49 -12.17
N ASP A 170 25.40 19.62 -12.15
CA ASP A 170 24.95 20.27 -10.91
C ASP A 170 23.91 19.42 -10.17
N ILE A 171 22.97 18.78 -10.90
CA ILE A 171 22.00 17.83 -10.33
C ILE A 171 22.73 16.63 -9.74
N GLU A 172 23.68 16.04 -10.46
CA GLU A 172 24.48 14.93 -9.97
C GLU A 172 25.19 15.27 -8.66
N LYS A 173 25.85 16.42 -8.65
CA LYS A 173 26.55 16.93 -7.46
C LYS A 173 25.60 17.12 -6.28
N THR A 174 24.43 17.70 -6.51
CA THR A 174 23.42 17.92 -5.45
C THR A 174 22.87 16.61 -4.89
N ALA A 175 22.55 15.66 -5.76
CA ALA A 175 22.06 14.34 -5.35
C ALA A 175 23.10 13.53 -4.54
N GLN A 176 24.39 13.82 -4.73
CA GLN A 176 25.50 13.15 -4.02
C GLN A 176 25.95 13.88 -2.75
N GLN A 177 25.46 15.07 -2.45
CA GLN A 177 25.84 15.82 -1.24
C GLN A 177 25.50 15.00 0.03
N GLU A 178 26.45 14.98 0.98
CA GLU A 178 26.18 14.44 2.30
C GLU A 178 25.18 15.33 3.04
N ALA A 179 24.29 14.70 3.83
CA ALA A 179 23.43 15.47 4.70
C ALA A 179 24.29 16.24 5.70
N PRO A 180 24.18 17.56 5.82
CA PRO A 180 24.75 18.23 6.97
C PRO A 180 24.12 17.59 8.21
N ALA A 181 24.95 17.17 9.17
CA ALA A 181 24.49 16.72 10.47
C ALA A 181 23.79 17.88 11.17
N GLN A 182 22.51 18.09 10.89
CA GLN A 182 21.69 19.08 11.54
C GLN A 182 21.24 18.49 12.87
N ALA A 183 21.92 18.87 13.93
CA ALA A 183 21.51 18.57 15.28
C ALA A 183 20.04 19.05 15.46
N GLY A 184 19.12 18.09 15.63
CA GLY A 184 17.73 18.35 15.96
C GLY A 184 16.68 18.17 14.85
N ARG A 185 17.04 17.96 13.60
CA ARG A 185 16.11 17.50 12.54
C ARG A 185 16.36 16.04 12.24
N GLY A 186 15.28 15.23 12.19
CA GLY A 186 15.35 13.84 11.76
C GLY A 186 15.91 13.72 10.34
N CYS A 187 16.24 12.49 9.92
CA CYS A 187 16.64 12.24 8.54
C CYS A 187 15.49 12.60 7.58
N PRO A 188 15.80 13.19 6.39
CA PRO A 188 14.77 13.53 5.42
C PRO A 188 14.05 12.27 4.93
N SER A 189 12.73 12.37 4.78
CA SER A 189 11.92 11.34 4.15
C SER A 189 12.11 11.35 2.63
N GLU A 190 11.62 10.32 1.96
CA GLU A 190 11.66 10.24 0.49
C GLU A 190 10.79 11.30 -0.22
N ASP A 191 9.87 11.94 0.53
CA ASP A 191 8.94 12.97 0.04
C ASP A 191 9.23 14.36 0.65
N ASP A 192 10.44 14.58 1.15
CA ASP A 192 10.82 15.87 1.73
C ASP A 192 11.12 16.88 0.61
N ASP A 193 10.11 17.67 0.24
CA ASP A 193 10.22 18.70 -0.79
C ASP A 193 11.14 19.88 -0.42
N ASN A 194 11.63 19.92 0.82
CA ASN A 194 12.59 20.92 1.27
C ASN A 194 14.05 20.43 1.25
N ASP A 195 14.28 19.16 0.90
CA ASP A 195 15.63 18.62 0.73
C ASP A 195 16.06 18.71 -0.74
N ASP A 196 17.08 19.54 -0.99
CA ASP A 196 17.61 19.77 -2.34
C ASP A 196 18.01 18.47 -3.05
N ARG A 197 18.41 17.44 -2.29
CA ARG A 197 18.78 16.12 -2.85
C ARG A 197 17.57 15.34 -3.32
N ILE A 198 16.45 15.42 -2.59
CA ILE A 198 15.16 14.82 -3.02
C ILE A 198 14.68 15.54 -4.28
N ILE A 199 14.75 16.88 -4.31
CA ILE A 199 14.40 17.67 -5.49
C ILE A 199 15.31 17.30 -6.68
N ALA A 200 16.62 17.14 -6.45
CA ALA A 200 17.57 16.70 -7.49
C ALA A 200 17.22 15.32 -8.04
N LEU A 201 16.85 14.36 -7.16
CA LEU A 201 16.40 13.05 -7.59
C LEU A 201 15.10 13.12 -8.40
N GLN A 202 14.15 13.99 -8.01
CA GLN A 202 12.93 14.20 -8.80
C GLN A 202 13.25 14.74 -10.20
N ALA A 203 14.24 15.64 -10.33
CA ALA A 203 14.68 16.13 -11.64
C ALA A 203 15.21 15.01 -12.55
N LEU A 204 15.83 13.96 -11.98
CA LEU A 204 16.28 12.78 -12.76
C LEU A 204 15.12 11.99 -13.40
N MET A 205 13.88 12.15 -12.92
CA MET A 205 12.72 11.52 -13.53
C MET A 205 12.60 11.89 -15.02
N ASN A 206 12.84 13.14 -15.33
CA ASN A 206 12.68 13.71 -16.68
C ASN A 206 13.92 13.55 -17.56
N MET A 207 15.06 13.12 -17.00
CA MET A 207 16.29 12.89 -17.76
C MET A 207 16.28 11.54 -18.48
N ASP A 208 17.06 11.40 -19.55
CA ASP A 208 17.26 10.13 -20.24
C ASP A 208 17.85 9.07 -19.31
N ALA A 209 17.47 7.80 -19.54
CA ALA A 209 17.92 6.70 -18.71
C ALA A 209 19.46 6.56 -18.67
N GLU A 210 20.14 6.76 -19.79
CA GLU A 210 21.60 6.67 -19.89
C GLU A 210 22.32 7.65 -18.95
N ARG A 211 21.76 8.84 -18.78
CA ARG A 211 22.32 9.88 -17.91
C ARG A 211 21.87 9.71 -16.45
N ALA A 212 20.61 9.32 -16.23
CA ALA A 212 20.05 9.20 -14.88
C ALA A 212 20.56 7.96 -14.13
N MET A 213 20.71 6.81 -14.80
CA MET A 213 21.06 5.55 -14.15
C MET A 213 22.40 5.57 -13.40
N PRO A 214 23.50 6.13 -13.92
CA PRO A 214 24.77 6.21 -13.18
C PRO A 214 24.64 7.02 -11.88
N ILE A 215 23.85 8.11 -11.90
CA ILE A 215 23.60 8.95 -10.72
C ILE A 215 22.78 8.18 -9.68
N LEU A 216 21.70 7.50 -10.11
CA LEU A 216 20.86 6.70 -9.25
C LEU A 216 21.65 5.55 -8.60
N GLN A 217 22.54 4.88 -9.33
CA GLN A 217 23.42 3.85 -8.77
C GLN A 217 24.35 4.39 -7.70
N LYS A 218 24.93 5.59 -7.89
CA LYS A 218 25.76 6.24 -6.87
C LYS A 218 24.95 6.57 -5.62
N VAL A 219 23.70 7.03 -5.75
CA VAL A 219 22.80 7.27 -4.62
C VAL A 219 22.48 5.95 -3.91
N LEU A 220 22.17 4.89 -4.62
CA LEU A 220 21.91 3.57 -4.06
C LEU A 220 23.13 2.96 -3.34
N ALA A 221 24.33 3.37 -3.70
CA ALA A 221 25.57 2.94 -3.04
C ALA A 221 25.84 3.66 -1.71
N ARG A 222 25.09 4.73 -1.37
CA ARG A 222 25.28 5.49 -0.13
C ARG A 222 24.99 4.64 1.10
N ARG A 223 25.75 4.91 2.19
CA ARG A 223 25.61 4.20 3.46
C ARG A 223 25.63 5.13 4.66
N ASP A 224 25.54 6.46 4.42
CA ASP A 224 25.45 7.44 5.51
C ASP A 224 24.09 7.34 6.23
N ALA A 225 24.07 7.78 7.49
CA ALA A 225 22.94 7.56 8.40
C ALA A 225 21.59 8.09 7.90
N CYS A 226 21.60 9.15 7.07
CA CYS A 226 20.37 9.78 6.57
C CYS A 226 20.13 9.57 5.07
N SER A 227 20.75 8.55 4.47
CA SER A 227 20.55 8.27 3.04
C SER A 227 19.44 7.28 2.72
N ALA A 228 18.76 6.71 3.72
CA ALA A 228 17.69 5.74 3.49
C ALA A 228 16.54 6.31 2.64
N GLY A 229 16.05 7.52 2.98
CA GLY A 229 15.02 8.21 2.19
C GLY A 229 15.45 8.47 0.74
N LEU A 230 16.69 8.91 0.54
CA LEU A 230 17.25 9.09 -0.82
C LEU A 230 17.32 7.77 -1.58
N ARG A 231 17.73 6.68 -0.93
CA ARG A 231 17.80 5.35 -1.57
C ARG A 231 16.41 4.83 -1.90
N ARG A 232 15.39 5.03 -1.04
CA ARG A 232 13.99 4.70 -1.36
C ARG A 232 13.53 5.43 -2.62
N LYS A 233 13.76 6.75 -2.68
CA LYS A 233 13.44 7.54 -3.88
C LYS A 233 14.20 7.04 -5.12
N ALA A 234 15.48 6.70 -4.98
CA ALA A 234 16.28 6.18 -6.08
C ALA A 234 15.79 4.82 -6.57
N VAL A 235 15.34 3.92 -5.68
CA VAL A 235 14.71 2.62 -6.03
C VAL A 235 13.48 2.84 -6.93
N PHE A 236 12.60 3.76 -6.53
CA PHE A 236 11.44 4.13 -7.35
C PHE A 236 11.87 4.64 -8.73
N LEU A 237 12.82 5.58 -8.78
CA LEU A 237 13.27 6.17 -10.05
C LEU A 237 13.92 5.14 -10.97
N VAL A 238 14.72 4.22 -10.44
CA VAL A 238 15.29 3.10 -11.20
C VAL A 238 14.19 2.27 -11.86
N SER A 239 13.11 1.97 -11.13
CA SER A 239 11.99 1.20 -11.67
C SER A 239 11.29 1.89 -12.84
N GLN A 240 11.26 3.22 -12.86
CA GLN A 240 10.64 4.02 -13.91
C GLN A 240 11.49 4.10 -15.19
N LYS A 241 12.81 3.93 -15.09
CA LYS A 241 13.73 4.05 -16.24
C LYS A 241 13.73 2.85 -17.20
N ARG A 242 13.25 1.69 -16.76
CA ARG A 242 13.01 0.47 -17.56
C ARG A 242 14.15 0.13 -18.54
N THR A 243 15.37 0.10 -18.03
CA THR A 243 16.56 -0.36 -18.78
C THR A 243 16.77 -1.87 -18.56
N ASP A 244 17.60 -2.49 -19.37
CA ASP A 244 18.00 -3.91 -19.20
C ASP A 244 18.67 -4.17 -17.85
N GLN A 245 19.23 -3.14 -17.22
CA GLN A 245 19.87 -3.24 -15.90
C GLN A 245 18.90 -3.05 -14.74
N THR A 246 17.69 -2.54 -14.97
CA THR A 246 16.72 -2.18 -13.92
C THR A 246 16.47 -3.35 -12.97
N ALA A 247 16.15 -4.53 -13.48
CA ALA A 247 15.86 -5.71 -12.67
C ALA A 247 17.07 -6.13 -11.81
N ASN A 248 18.27 -6.11 -12.38
CA ASN A 248 19.50 -6.50 -11.67
C ASN A 248 19.85 -5.50 -10.55
N ILE A 249 19.68 -4.20 -10.80
CA ILE A 249 19.92 -3.15 -9.79
C ILE A 249 18.93 -3.31 -8.63
N LEU A 250 17.63 -3.44 -8.92
CA LEU A 250 16.60 -3.64 -7.89
C LEU A 250 16.86 -4.92 -7.09
N MET A 251 17.26 -6.02 -7.74
CA MET A 251 17.60 -7.26 -7.09
C MET A 251 18.83 -7.13 -6.16
N SER A 252 19.86 -6.39 -6.60
CA SER A 252 21.04 -6.10 -5.77
C SER A 252 20.66 -5.32 -4.52
N VAL A 253 19.79 -4.29 -4.66
CA VAL A 253 19.30 -3.49 -3.52
C VAL A 253 18.45 -4.35 -2.58
N ALA A 254 17.54 -5.15 -3.11
CA ALA A 254 16.70 -6.06 -2.31
C ALA A 254 17.49 -7.03 -1.44
N ARG A 255 18.69 -7.42 -1.91
CA ARG A 255 19.56 -8.36 -1.19
C ARG A 255 20.49 -7.71 -0.17
N SER A 256 20.98 -6.52 -0.43
CA SER A 256 22.15 -5.97 0.25
C SER A 256 21.97 -4.59 0.88
N ASP A 257 20.84 -3.92 0.69
CA ASP A 257 20.65 -2.64 1.35
C ASP A 257 20.55 -2.83 2.88
N PRO A 258 21.23 -2.00 3.69
CA PRO A 258 21.15 -2.11 5.14
C PRO A 258 19.78 -1.76 5.71
N ASP A 259 19.01 -0.90 5.04
CA ASP A 259 17.69 -0.47 5.46
C ASP A 259 16.62 -1.45 4.96
N GLN A 260 15.78 -1.92 5.88
CA GLN A 260 14.75 -2.92 5.57
C GLN A 260 13.70 -2.37 4.59
N GLU A 261 13.25 -1.13 4.79
CA GLU A 261 12.21 -0.53 3.92
C GLU A 261 12.74 -0.35 2.49
N VAL A 262 14.02 0.03 2.34
CA VAL A 262 14.66 0.11 1.01
C VAL A 262 14.68 -1.26 0.33
N ARG A 263 15.00 -2.35 1.06
CA ARG A 263 14.95 -3.71 0.50
C ARG A 263 13.54 -4.10 0.10
N GLU A 264 12.55 -3.85 0.96
CA GLU A 264 11.14 -4.16 0.70
C GLU A 264 10.59 -3.41 -0.52
N GLN A 265 10.91 -2.13 -0.64
CA GLN A 265 10.53 -1.33 -1.81
C GLN A 265 11.22 -1.84 -3.09
N ALA A 266 12.47 -2.25 -3.00
CA ALA A 266 13.17 -2.82 -4.17
C ALA A 266 12.49 -4.11 -4.66
N VAL A 267 12.03 -4.99 -3.76
CA VAL A 267 11.25 -6.18 -4.13
C VAL A 267 9.91 -5.81 -4.76
N PHE A 268 9.21 -4.82 -4.18
CA PHE A 268 7.95 -4.33 -4.73
C PHE A 268 8.12 -3.79 -6.14
N TRP A 269 9.08 -2.90 -6.38
CA TRP A 269 9.33 -2.33 -7.71
C TRP A 269 9.89 -3.36 -8.69
N LEU A 270 10.66 -4.34 -8.22
CA LEU A 270 11.09 -5.47 -9.04
C LEU A 270 9.90 -6.22 -9.62
N SER A 271 8.80 -6.37 -8.87
CA SER A 271 7.59 -7.04 -9.33
C SER A 271 6.91 -6.35 -10.52
N GLN A 272 7.15 -5.04 -10.69
CA GLN A 272 6.62 -4.24 -11.79
C GLN A 272 7.49 -4.31 -13.07
N VAL A 273 8.65 -4.94 -12.97
CA VAL A 273 9.54 -5.14 -14.13
C VAL A 273 9.12 -6.39 -14.88
N PRO A 274 8.80 -6.31 -16.19
CA PRO A 274 8.46 -7.48 -16.98
C PRO A 274 9.53 -8.56 -16.92
N GLY A 275 9.12 -9.82 -16.76
CA GLY A 275 10.05 -10.96 -16.71
C GLY A 275 10.83 -11.10 -15.39
N SER A 276 10.47 -10.39 -14.33
CA SER A 276 11.15 -10.45 -13.03
C SER A 276 10.80 -11.67 -12.18
N THR A 277 9.81 -12.48 -12.57
CA THR A 277 9.40 -13.70 -11.84
C THR A 277 10.58 -14.59 -11.41
N PRO A 278 11.58 -14.90 -12.26
CA PRO A 278 12.73 -15.69 -11.84
C PRO A 278 13.55 -15.09 -10.70
N LEU A 279 13.66 -13.76 -10.66
CA LEU A 279 14.39 -13.04 -9.60
C LEU A 279 13.61 -13.07 -8.28
N LEU A 280 12.27 -12.94 -8.32
CA LEU A 280 11.43 -13.12 -7.13
C LEU A 280 11.49 -14.56 -6.59
N GLU A 281 11.51 -15.57 -7.46
CA GLU A 281 11.74 -16.96 -7.06
C GLU A 281 13.09 -17.14 -6.38
N GLU A 282 14.12 -16.45 -6.86
CA GLU A 282 15.45 -16.49 -6.27
C GLU A 282 15.47 -15.91 -4.85
N ILE A 283 14.73 -14.82 -4.60
CA ILE A 283 14.52 -14.28 -3.26
C ILE A 283 13.88 -15.34 -2.35
N LEU A 284 12.86 -16.04 -2.83
CA LEU A 284 12.18 -17.09 -2.06
C LEU A 284 13.04 -18.33 -1.80
N ARG A 285 14.07 -18.60 -2.62
CA ARG A 285 15.01 -19.71 -2.40
C ARG A 285 16.15 -19.36 -1.46
N GLY A 286 16.41 -18.07 -1.29
CA GLY A 286 17.50 -17.61 -0.43
C GLY A 286 17.16 -17.74 1.06
N ASN A 287 18.21 -17.71 1.90
CA ASN A 287 18.10 -17.69 3.37
C ASN A 287 17.86 -16.26 3.89
N GLY A 288 17.13 -15.44 3.12
CA GLY A 288 16.89 -14.04 3.44
C GLY A 288 15.87 -13.82 4.55
N ASP A 289 15.79 -12.56 4.95
CA ASP A 289 14.82 -12.01 5.90
C ASP A 289 13.38 -12.42 5.54
N GLU A 290 12.61 -12.87 6.52
CA GLU A 290 11.20 -13.30 6.33
C GLU A 290 10.34 -12.18 5.76
N ASN A 291 10.56 -10.91 6.13
CA ASN A 291 9.83 -9.78 5.58
C ASN A 291 10.07 -9.62 4.07
N ILE A 292 11.30 -9.86 3.62
CA ILE A 292 11.65 -9.80 2.20
C ILE A 292 11.00 -10.96 1.43
N LYS A 293 10.99 -12.18 2.01
CA LYS A 293 10.24 -13.30 1.43
C LYS A 293 8.74 -13.01 1.38
N GLU A 294 8.16 -12.40 2.43
CA GLU A 294 6.76 -12.00 2.43
C GLU A 294 6.44 -11.03 1.29
N LYS A 295 7.29 -10.01 1.10
CA LYS A 295 7.13 -9.07 -0.03
C LYS A 295 7.25 -9.76 -1.38
N ALA A 296 8.16 -10.73 -1.51
CA ALA A 296 8.28 -11.52 -2.73
C ALA A 296 7.04 -12.40 -2.99
N LEU A 297 6.46 -13.03 -1.96
CA LEU A 297 5.20 -13.77 -2.08
C LEU A 297 4.05 -12.86 -2.51
N PHE A 298 3.92 -11.69 -1.89
CA PHE A 298 2.96 -10.68 -2.30
C PHE A 298 3.18 -10.25 -3.75
N SER A 299 4.43 -9.94 -4.12
CA SER A 299 4.79 -9.53 -5.48
C SER A 299 4.43 -10.58 -6.53
N LEU A 300 4.71 -11.86 -6.27
CA LEU A 300 4.32 -12.96 -7.13
C LEU A 300 2.80 -13.12 -7.23
N SER A 301 2.08 -12.85 -6.15
CA SER A 301 0.61 -12.93 -6.16
C SER A 301 -0.06 -11.92 -7.10
N GLN A 302 0.60 -10.77 -7.32
CA GLN A 302 0.12 -9.72 -8.22
C GLN A 302 0.41 -9.99 -9.70
N GLN A 303 1.33 -10.94 -9.99
CA GLN A 303 1.68 -11.29 -11.37
C GLN A 303 0.66 -12.27 -11.95
N ASN A 304 0.32 -12.05 -13.24
CA ASN A 304 -0.65 -12.91 -13.95
C ASN A 304 0.01 -14.14 -14.62
N GLU A 305 1.31 -14.28 -14.48
CA GLU A 305 2.07 -15.33 -15.13
C GLU A 305 1.81 -16.71 -14.46
N PRO A 306 1.64 -17.79 -15.23
CA PRO A 306 1.52 -19.14 -14.66
C PRO A 306 2.71 -19.53 -13.80
N ARG A 307 3.91 -19.06 -14.14
CA ARG A 307 5.14 -19.30 -13.40
C ARG A 307 5.09 -18.72 -11.99
N ALA A 308 4.53 -17.51 -11.82
CA ALA A 308 4.37 -16.89 -10.51
C ALA A 308 3.43 -17.72 -9.60
N GLN A 309 2.35 -18.26 -10.17
CA GLN A 309 1.44 -19.15 -9.43
C GLN A 309 2.13 -20.47 -9.05
N GLN A 310 2.94 -21.01 -9.95
CA GLN A 310 3.73 -22.21 -9.67
C GLN A 310 4.73 -21.96 -8.52
N ALA A 311 5.42 -20.82 -8.53
CA ALA A 311 6.35 -20.45 -7.46
C ALA A 311 5.66 -20.35 -6.08
N LEU A 312 4.45 -19.78 -6.02
CA LEU A 312 3.66 -19.73 -4.79
C LEU A 312 3.25 -21.14 -4.30
N ARG A 313 2.86 -22.05 -5.22
CA ARG A 313 2.52 -23.44 -4.88
C ARG A 313 3.75 -24.21 -4.34
N GLU A 314 4.89 -24.07 -5.01
CA GLU A 314 6.15 -24.68 -4.57
C GLU A 314 6.57 -24.16 -3.20
N PHE A 315 6.40 -22.86 -2.95
CA PHE A 315 6.73 -22.29 -1.64
C PHE A 315 5.82 -22.82 -0.53
N ALA A 316 4.52 -22.94 -0.77
CA ALA A 316 3.56 -23.50 0.20
C ALA A 316 3.90 -24.95 0.62
N LEU A 317 4.59 -25.69 -0.25
CA LEU A 317 5.02 -27.08 0.01
C LEU A 317 6.33 -27.16 0.82
N ARG A 318 7.13 -26.08 0.96
CA ARG A 318 8.43 -26.14 1.60
C ARG A 318 8.29 -26.23 3.11
N GLU A 319 8.54 -27.41 3.67
CA GLU A 319 8.47 -27.65 5.12
C GLU A 319 9.59 -26.95 5.92
N THR A 320 10.65 -26.55 5.24
CA THR A 320 11.78 -25.80 5.84
C THR A 320 11.47 -24.32 6.07
N GLU A 321 10.40 -23.79 5.48
CA GLU A 321 9.98 -22.41 5.67
C GLU A 321 9.04 -22.27 6.87
N SER A 322 8.99 -21.07 7.46
CA SER A 322 8.11 -20.81 8.59
C SER A 322 6.63 -21.03 8.26
N GLY A 323 5.86 -21.45 9.27
CA GLY A 323 4.40 -21.60 9.14
C GLY A 323 3.75 -20.33 8.62
N ASP A 324 4.15 -19.18 9.15
CA ASP A 324 3.61 -17.87 8.80
C ASP A 324 3.79 -17.52 7.31
N LEU A 325 4.98 -17.76 6.76
CA LEU A 325 5.23 -17.52 5.34
C LEU A 325 4.46 -18.50 4.44
N ARG A 326 4.34 -19.75 4.87
CA ARG A 326 3.52 -20.75 4.16
C ARG A 326 2.04 -20.39 4.18
N GLU A 327 1.52 -19.89 5.32
CA GLU A 327 0.16 -19.36 5.40
C GLU A 327 -0.09 -18.21 4.42
N LYS A 328 0.88 -17.30 4.28
CA LYS A 328 0.80 -16.20 3.32
C LYS A 328 0.74 -16.71 1.88
N ALA A 329 1.57 -17.69 1.53
CA ALA A 329 1.51 -18.31 0.20
C ALA A 329 0.14 -18.97 -0.06
N ILE A 330 -0.39 -19.75 0.90
CA ILE A 330 -1.72 -20.36 0.85
C ILE A 330 -2.80 -19.29 0.70
N PHE A 331 -2.72 -18.21 1.48
CA PHE A 331 -3.67 -17.10 1.41
C PHE A 331 -3.70 -16.47 0.01
N TRP A 332 -2.53 -16.15 -0.56
CA TRP A 332 -2.45 -15.54 -1.89
C TRP A 332 -2.92 -16.48 -3.01
N LEU A 333 -2.64 -17.78 -2.90
CA LEU A 333 -3.19 -18.78 -3.82
C LEU A 333 -4.73 -18.81 -3.74
N GLY A 334 -5.29 -18.68 -2.54
CA GLY A 334 -6.72 -18.64 -2.31
C GLY A 334 -7.42 -17.38 -2.83
N GLN A 335 -6.74 -16.22 -2.82
CA GLN A 335 -7.28 -14.96 -3.35
C GLN A 335 -7.50 -15.01 -4.88
N ARG A 336 -6.74 -15.84 -5.56
CA ARG A 336 -6.85 -15.99 -7.00
C ARG A 336 -7.82 -17.11 -7.36
N ARG A 337 -8.94 -16.74 -7.97
CA ARG A 337 -9.96 -17.71 -8.46
C ARG A 337 -9.41 -18.49 -9.65
N SER A 338 -8.87 -19.67 -9.38
CA SER A 338 -8.29 -20.58 -10.37
C SER A 338 -8.61 -22.00 -9.96
N THR A 339 -9.11 -22.80 -10.90
CA THR A 339 -9.37 -24.24 -10.70
C THR A 339 -8.11 -24.95 -10.21
N ASP A 340 -6.96 -24.67 -10.83
CA ASP A 340 -5.69 -25.28 -10.47
C ASP A 340 -5.26 -24.95 -9.04
N ASN A 341 -5.48 -23.71 -8.57
CA ASN A 341 -5.17 -23.34 -7.18
C ASN A 341 -6.14 -24.02 -6.21
N THR A 342 -7.43 -24.12 -6.56
CA THR A 342 -8.42 -24.81 -5.75
C THR A 342 -8.06 -26.27 -5.56
N GLU A 343 -7.74 -27.00 -6.64
CA GLU A 343 -7.33 -28.40 -6.59
C GLU A 343 -6.01 -28.59 -5.84
N PHE A 344 -5.05 -27.70 -6.07
CA PHE A 344 -3.79 -27.70 -5.33
C PHE A 344 -4.03 -27.55 -3.83
N LEU A 345 -4.81 -26.56 -3.39
CA LEU A 345 -5.10 -26.31 -1.98
C LEU A 345 -5.84 -27.50 -1.33
N ARG A 346 -6.80 -28.12 -2.01
CA ARG A 346 -7.48 -29.34 -1.53
C ARG A 346 -6.50 -30.50 -1.36
N THR A 347 -5.60 -30.67 -2.32
CA THR A 347 -4.56 -31.72 -2.27
C THR A 347 -3.56 -31.42 -1.14
N LEU A 348 -3.13 -30.17 -0.98
CA LEU A 348 -2.26 -29.75 0.10
C LEU A 348 -2.88 -30.02 1.46
N TYR A 349 -4.18 -29.69 1.66
CA TYR A 349 -4.91 -29.95 2.90
C TYR A 349 -4.77 -31.40 3.34
N SER A 350 -4.94 -32.36 2.43
CA SER A 350 -4.88 -33.79 2.75
C SER A 350 -3.49 -34.29 3.14
N ARG A 351 -2.43 -33.54 2.81
CA ARG A 351 -1.02 -33.89 3.12
C ARG A 351 -0.50 -33.22 4.38
N LEU A 352 -1.11 -32.13 4.80
CA LEU A 352 -0.66 -31.36 5.94
C LEU A 352 -1.04 -32.04 7.26
N THR A 353 -0.13 -31.94 8.23
CA THR A 353 -0.38 -32.29 9.64
C THR A 353 -0.56 -31.03 10.51
N ASN A 354 -0.03 -29.87 10.07
CA ASN A 354 -0.12 -28.59 10.78
C ASN A 354 -1.56 -28.06 10.68
N GLN A 355 -2.19 -27.85 11.83
CA GLN A 355 -3.61 -27.43 11.93
C GLN A 355 -3.81 -25.98 11.45
N ASP A 356 -2.88 -25.06 11.73
CA ASP A 356 -2.99 -23.65 11.33
C ASP A 356 -2.99 -23.52 9.80
N LEU A 357 -2.08 -24.25 9.13
CA LEU A 357 -2.07 -24.28 7.67
C LEU A 357 -3.34 -24.90 7.06
N LYS A 358 -3.88 -25.96 7.70
CA LYS A 358 -5.16 -26.54 7.30
C LYS A 358 -6.30 -25.53 7.45
N GLU A 359 -6.34 -24.82 8.58
CA GLU A 359 -7.34 -23.77 8.81
C GLU A 359 -7.26 -22.66 7.76
N LYS A 360 -6.05 -22.21 7.43
CA LYS A 360 -5.84 -21.21 6.39
C LYS A 360 -6.36 -21.67 5.03
N ILE A 361 -6.24 -22.96 4.71
CA ILE A 361 -6.79 -23.53 3.47
C ILE A 361 -8.33 -23.52 3.52
N LEU A 362 -8.95 -23.95 4.64
CA LEU A 362 -10.41 -23.90 4.80
C LEU A 362 -10.93 -22.46 4.56
N PHE A 363 -10.30 -21.48 5.20
CA PHE A 363 -10.62 -20.07 4.99
C PHE A 363 -10.44 -19.64 3.53
N SER A 364 -9.28 -19.95 2.93
CA SER A 364 -8.97 -19.53 1.56
C SER A 364 -9.95 -20.09 0.53
N LEU A 365 -10.35 -21.35 0.68
CA LEU A 365 -11.33 -22.00 -0.21
C LEU A 365 -12.74 -21.49 0.03
N SER A 366 -13.10 -21.10 1.26
CA SER A 366 -14.43 -20.51 1.55
C SER A 366 -14.66 -19.17 0.85
N GLN A 367 -13.59 -18.42 0.55
CA GLN A 367 -13.68 -17.14 -0.15
C GLN A 367 -13.92 -17.29 -1.67
N GLN A 368 -13.76 -18.51 -2.19
CA GLN A 368 -13.93 -18.82 -3.62
C GLN A 368 -15.33 -19.40 -3.88
N ARG A 369 -16.28 -18.56 -4.32
CA ARG A 369 -17.64 -19.01 -4.64
C ARG A 369 -17.68 -19.82 -5.95
N GLY A 370 -18.52 -20.86 -5.98
CA GLY A 370 -18.91 -21.56 -7.21
C GLY A 370 -17.93 -22.63 -7.71
N ALA A 371 -16.91 -22.99 -6.92
CA ALA A 371 -15.95 -24.04 -7.24
C ALA A 371 -16.27 -25.39 -6.57
N GLY A 372 -17.49 -25.60 -6.07
CA GLY A 372 -17.86 -26.77 -5.28
C GLY A 372 -17.13 -26.85 -3.93
N ASN A 373 -16.68 -25.68 -3.43
CA ASN A 373 -15.97 -25.61 -2.16
C ASN A 373 -16.90 -25.85 -0.98
N GLU A 374 -18.17 -25.48 -1.09
CA GLU A 374 -19.20 -25.74 -0.08
C GLU A 374 -19.30 -27.24 0.21
N ALA A 375 -19.42 -28.05 -0.83
CA ALA A 375 -19.50 -29.52 -0.71
C ALA A 375 -18.18 -30.10 -0.13
N TRP A 376 -17.03 -29.57 -0.56
CA TRP A 376 -15.74 -29.99 -0.03
C TRP A 376 -15.59 -29.65 1.45
N LEU A 377 -15.97 -28.44 1.88
CA LEU A 377 -15.98 -28.02 3.29
C LEU A 377 -16.92 -28.90 4.12
N MET A 378 -18.12 -29.22 3.60
CA MET A 378 -19.05 -30.15 4.25
C MET A 378 -18.47 -31.55 4.41
N ASN A 379 -17.73 -32.06 3.40
CA ASN A 379 -17.04 -33.33 3.51
C ASN A 379 -16.01 -33.36 4.62
N ILE A 380 -15.26 -32.26 4.84
CA ILE A 380 -14.33 -32.12 5.98
C ILE A 380 -15.11 -32.09 7.30
N ALA A 381 -16.19 -31.31 7.38
CA ALA A 381 -17.01 -31.19 8.58
C ALA A 381 -17.58 -32.52 9.09
N VAL A 382 -17.95 -33.42 8.16
CA VAL A 382 -18.53 -34.73 8.51
C VAL A 382 -17.47 -35.83 8.69
N ASN A 383 -16.21 -35.60 8.35
CA ASN A 383 -15.15 -36.57 8.45
C ASN A 383 -14.73 -36.79 9.91
N SER A 384 -15.18 -37.86 10.55
CA SER A 384 -14.87 -38.18 11.96
C SER A 384 -13.39 -38.45 12.25
N LYS A 385 -12.54 -38.62 11.20
CA LYS A 385 -11.09 -38.77 11.35
C LYS A 385 -10.35 -37.46 11.42
N GLU A 386 -11.00 -36.35 11.08
CA GLU A 386 -10.42 -35.02 11.12
C GLU A 386 -10.55 -34.46 12.55
N ASP A 387 -9.64 -33.57 12.93
CA ASP A 387 -9.66 -32.87 14.21
C ASP A 387 -10.98 -32.10 14.39
N ILE A 388 -11.53 -32.11 15.64
CA ILE A 388 -12.84 -31.53 15.91
C ILE A 388 -12.89 -30.02 15.63
N GLU A 389 -11.81 -29.28 15.91
CA GLU A 389 -11.76 -27.85 15.64
C GLU A 389 -11.74 -27.56 14.15
N LEU A 390 -10.99 -28.34 13.37
CA LEU A 390 -11.01 -28.22 11.91
C LEU A 390 -12.39 -28.57 11.31
N ARG A 391 -13.08 -29.57 11.86
CA ARG A 391 -14.45 -29.91 11.47
C ARG A 391 -15.44 -28.76 11.75
N LYS A 392 -15.34 -28.14 12.95
CA LYS A 392 -16.16 -26.99 13.33
C LYS A 392 -15.90 -25.78 12.43
N LYS A 393 -14.62 -25.50 12.12
CA LYS A 393 -14.22 -24.43 11.21
C LYS A 393 -14.69 -24.69 9.78
N ALA A 394 -14.56 -25.93 9.29
CA ALA A 394 -15.07 -26.30 7.96
C ALA A 394 -16.60 -26.11 7.88
N LEU A 395 -17.35 -26.53 8.91
CA LEU A 395 -18.79 -26.33 9.00
C LEU A 395 -19.18 -24.85 9.02
N PHE A 396 -18.44 -24.03 9.81
CA PHE A 396 -18.64 -22.59 9.84
C PHE A 396 -18.45 -21.96 8.45
N TRP A 397 -17.34 -22.26 7.80
CA TRP A 397 -17.05 -21.70 6.49
C TRP A 397 -18.01 -22.22 5.39
N ALA A 398 -18.44 -23.47 5.47
CA ALA A 398 -19.48 -24.00 4.59
C ALA A 398 -20.80 -23.20 4.74
N GLY A 399 -21.19 -22.91 5.97
CA GLY A 399 -22.36 -22.07 6.27
C GLY A 399 -22.25 -20.66 5.70
N GLN A 400 -21.07 -20.04 5.82
CA GLN A 400 -20.80 -18.70 5.26
C GLN A 400 -20.72 -18.69 3.74
N SER A 401 -20.28 -19.80 3.12
CA SER A 401 -20.18 -19.95 1.67
C SER A 401 -21.54 -20.22 1.00
N GLY A 402 -22.59 -20.52 1.79
CA GLY A 402 -23.95 -20.63 1.29
C GLY A 402 -24.49 -22.06 1.18
N VAL A 403 -23.93 -23.02 1.94
CA VAL A 403 -24.49 -24.37 2.03
C VAL A 403 -25.99 -24.31 2.35
N ALA A 404 -26.78 -25.22 1.78
CA ALA A 404 -28.22 -25.22 1.92
C ALA A 404 -28.65 -25.51 3.36
N ILE A 405 -29.62 -24.76 3.92
CA ILE A 405 -30.14 -24.98 5.26
C ILE A 405 -30.67 -26.40 5.48
N PRO A 406 -31.41 -27.04 4.51
CA PRO A 406 -31.84 -28.43 4.67
C PRO A 406 -30.69 -29.43 4.85
N GLU A 407 -29.51 -29.14 4.27
CA GLU A 407 -28.33 -29.99 4.44
C GLU A 407 -27.74 -29.86 5.86
N LEU A 408 -27.68 -28.67 6.41
CA LEU A 408 -27.27 -28.41 7.81
C LEU A 408 -28.28 -29.04 8.79
N ALA A 409 -29.57 -28.89 8.53
CA ALA A 409 -30.63 -29.49 9.36
C ALA A 409 -30.54 -31.03 9.35
N SER A 410 -30.37 -31.62 8.17
CA SER A 410 -30.18 -33.07 8.02
C SER A 410 -28.92 -33.56 8.71
N LEU A 411 -27.82 -32.79 8.67
CA LEU A 411 -26.60 -33.12 9.40
C LEU A 411 -26.86 -33.13 10.91
N TYR A 412 -27.53 -32.08 11.44
CA TYR A 412 -27.88 -32.01 12.85
C TYR A 412 -28.64 -33.25 13.32
N ASP A 413 -29.63 -33.68 12.55
CA ASP A 413 -30.49 -34.83 12.90
C ASP A 413 -29.76 -36.17 12.84
N ARG A 414 -28.71 -36.29 12.03
CA ARG A 414 -27.87 -37.48 11.94
C ARG A 414 -26.78 -37.58 13.00
N LEU A 415 -26.42 -36.48 13.63
CA LEU A 415 -25.40 -36.45 14.67
C LEU A 415 -25.91 -37.12 15.97
N GLY A 416 -25.08 -37.98 16.57
CA GLY A 416 -25.37 -38.68 17.82
C GLY A 416 -25.29 -37.77 19.06
N THR A 417 -25.56 -38.37 20.20
CA THR A 417 -25.47 -37.68 21.51
C THR A 417 -24.02 -37.32 21.89
N GLY A 418 -23.02 -37.99 21.29
CA GLY A 418 -21.60 -37.68 21.51
C GLY A 418 -21.07 -36.52 20.66
N ASP A 419 -21.84 -36.04 19.69
CA ASP A 419 -21.41 -34.99 18.73
C ASP A 419 -21.85 -33.58 19.14
N THR A 420 -21.91 -33.33 20.46
CA THR A 420 -22.45 -32.07 21.04
C THR A 420 -21.78 -30.84 20.47
N GLU A 421 -20.47 -30.83 20.31
CA GLU A 421 -19.73 -29.69 19.75
C GLU A 421 -20.10 -29.39 18.29
N MET A 422 -20.30 -30.44 17.48
CA MET A 422 -20.74 -30.25 16.09
C MET A 422 -22.19 -29.75 16.02
N LYS A 423 -23.08 -30.26 16.90
CA LYS A 423 -24.45 -29.74 17.02
C LYS A 423 -24.48 -28.29 17.45
N GLU A 424 -23.66 -27.90 18.42
CA GLU A 424 -23.48 -26.49 18.81
C GLU A 424 -23.06 -25.62 17.64
N GLN A 425 -22.08 -26.09 16.87
CA GLN A 425 -21.59 -25.36 15.71
C GLN A 425 -22.69 -25.20 14.66
N ILE A 426 -23.55 -26.21 14.43
CA ILE A 426 -24.69 -26.07 13.52
C ILE A 426 -25.69 -25.04 14.04
N ILE A 427 -26.02 -25.06 15.33
CA ILE A 427 -26.90 -24.04 15.96
C ILE A 427 -26.33 -22.65 15.72
N PHE A 428 -25.01 -22.48 15.90
CA PHE A 428 -24.33 -21.20 15.65
C PHE A 428 -24.41 -20.79 14.19
N VAL A 429 -24.16 -21.70 13.24
CA VAL A 429 -24.27 -21.41 11.79
C VAL A 429 -25.70 -21.03 11.41
N LEU A 430 -26.71 -21.73 11.93
CA LEU A 430 -28.12 -21.40 11.70
C LEU A 430 -28.45 -19.99 12.24
N SER A 431 -27.92 -19.64 13.42
CA SER A 431 -28.12 -18.31 14.03
C SER A 431 -27.58 -17.15 13.19
N GLN A 432 -26.54 -17.37 12.39
CA GLN A 432 -26.00 -16.37 11.46
C GLN A 432 -26.88 -16.15 10.22
N ARG A 433 -27.85 -17.05 9.99
CA ARG A 433 -28.74 -17.03 8.83
C ARG A 433 -30.19 -16.73 9.20
N GLN A 434 -30.41 -15.78 10.11
CA GLN A 434 -31.72 -15.41 10.64
C GLN A 434 -32.72 -14.88 9.59
N LYS A 435 -32.26 -14.49 8.39
CA LYS A 435 -33.13 -14.10 7.29
C LYS A 435 -33.72 -15.29 6.54
N ASP A 436 -33.17 -16.47 6.74
CA ASP A 436 -33.62 -17.71 6.10
C ASP A 436 -34.65 -18.39 6.99
N LYS A 437 -35.92 -18.34 6.61
CA LYS A 437 -37.00 -18.95 7.36
C LYS A 437 -36.72 -20.42 7.75
N PRO A 438 -36.21 -21.30 6.85
CA PRO A 438 -35.85 -22.66 7.24
C PRO A 438 -34.81 -22.77 8.37
N ALA A 439 -33.89 -21.80 8.51
CA ALA A 439 -32.91 -21.79 9.60
C ALA A 439 -33.61 -21.51 10.94
N ILE A 440 -34.49 -20.53 10.97
CA ILE A 440 -35.28 -20.20 12.16
C ILE A 440 -36.21 -21.38 12.52
N ASP A 441 -36.88 -22.00 11.54
CA ASP A 441 -37.76 -23.14 11.76
C ASP A 441 -36.98 -24.32 12.40
N LYS A 442 -35.77 -24.61 11.92
CA LYS A 442 -34.91 -25.64 12.53
C LYS A 442 -34.48 -25.27 13.95
N MET A 443 -34.19 -24.01 14.22
CA MET A 443 -33.87 -23.54 15.58
C MET A 443 -35.04 -23.69 16.54
N PHE A 444 -36.28 -23.44 16.10
CA PHE A 444 -37.49 -23.73 16.91
C PHE A 444 -37.66 -25.23 17.16
N ASP A 445 -37.38 -26.08 16.16
CA ASP A 445 -37.41 -27.52 16.35
C ASP A 445 -36.43 -27.98 17.40
N ILE A 446 -35.14 -27.51 17.32
CA ILE A 446 -34.13 -27.83 18.34
C ILE A 446 -34.56 -27.33 19.74
N ALA A 447 -35.01 -26.07 19.82
CA ALA A 447 -35.44 -25.50 21.11
C ALA A 447 -36.60 -26.25 21.78
N LYS A 448 -37.46 -26.92 20.99
CA LYS A 448 -38.63 -27.70 21.51
C LYS A 448 -38.29 -29.15 21.79
N ASN A 449 -37.50 -29.79 20.93
CA ASN A 449 -37.41 -31.23 20.82
C ASN A 449 -36.04 -31.83 21.15
N GLU A 450 -34.96 -31.03 21.18
CA GLU A 450 -33.63 -31.55 21.50
C GLU A 450 -33.59 -32.08 22.96
N LYS A 451 -32.99 -33.23 23.16
CA LYS A 451 -32.89 -33.89 24.44
C LYS A 451 -31.81 -33.27 25.34
N ASP A 452 -30.73 -32.83 24.75
CA ASP A 452 -29.66 -32.19 25.50
C ASP A 452 -30.10 -30.77 25.94
N PRO A 453 -30.13 -30.51 27.28
CA PRO A 453 -30.59 -29.23 27.80
C PRO A 453 -29.69 -28.05 27.42
N GLU A 454 -28.36 -28.26 27.21
CA GLU A 454 -27.46 -27.20 26.88
C GLU A 454 -27.64 -26.79 25.39
N LEU A 455 -27.86 -27.75 24.49
CA LEU A 455 -28.19 -27.46 23.10
C LEU A 455 -29.53 -26.74 22.97
N ARG A 456 -30.54 -27.14 23.78
CA ARG A 456 -31.82 -26.40 23.82
C ARG A 456 -31.64 -24.97 24.28
N LYS A 457 -30.88 -24.73 25.38
CA LYS A 457 -30.59 -23.38 25.90
C LYS A 457 -29.91 -22.53 24.81
N LYS A 458 -28.94 -23.07 24.10
CA LYS A 458 -28.26 -22.34 23.01
C LYS A 458 -29.23 -21.97 21.87
N ALA A 459 -30.10 -22.89 21.46
CA ALA A 459 -31.12 -22.59 20.46
C ALA A 459 -32.10 -21.50 20.92
N ILE A 460 -32.57 -21.58 22.16
CA ILE A 460 -33.44 -20.54 22.77
C ILE A 460 -32.73 -19.19 22.86
N PHE A 461 -31.47 -19.17 23.29
CA PHE A 461 -30.67 -17.95 23.36
C PHE A 461 -30.58 -17.27 21.99
N TRP A 462 -30.22 -18.01 20.95
CA TRP A 462 -30.09 -17.44 19.59
C TRP A 462 -31.44 -17.05 18.98
N LEU A 463 -32.52 -17.79 19.25
CA LEU A 463 -33.88 -17.38 18.89
C LEU A 463 -34.23 -16.03 19.52
N GLY A 464 -33.89 -15.84 20.83
CA GLY A 464 -34.10 -14.57 21.51
C GLY A 464 -33.39 -13.36 20.92
N GLN A 465 -32.30 -13.60 20.12
CA GLN A 465 -31.59 -12.55 19.38
C GLN A 465 -32.19 -12.32 17.98
N SER A 466 -33.12 -13.15 17.53
CA SER A 466 -33.73 -13.02 16.22
C SER A 466 -34.92 -12.05 16.24
N HIS A 467 -35.23 -11.46 15.10
CA HIS A 467 -36.37 -10.57 14.93
C HIS A 467 -37.60 -11.31 14.37
N ASP A 468 -37.63 -12.65 14.44
CA ASP A 468 -38.80 -13.42 13.99
C ASP A 468 -39.98 -13.19 14.94
N PRO A 469 -41.16 -12.77 14.46
CA PRO A 469 -42.30 -12.42 15.29
C PRO A 469 -42.82 -13.62 16.14
N ARG A 470 -42.53 -14.84 15.75
CA ARG A 470 -42.93 -16.06 16.48
C ARG A 470 -42.15 -16.27 17.79
N VAL A 471 -41.00 -15.64 17.93
CA VAL A 471 -40.13 -15.83 19.09
C VAL A 471 -40.77 -15.31 20.36
N GLN A 472 -41.44 -14.17 20.30
CA GLN A 472 -42.12 -13.60 21.46
C GLN A 472 -43.11 -14.57 22.06
N GLN A 473 -44.01 -15.13 21.25
CA GLN A 473 -45.01 -16.10 21.73
C GLN A 473 -44.36 -17.37 22.26
N PHE A 474 -43.35 -17.87 21.55
CA PHE A 474 -42.61 -19.05 21.99
C PHE A 474 -41.94 -18.89 23.36
N LEU A 475 -41.32 -17.73 23.61
CA LEU A 475 -40.71 -17.46 24.93
C LEU A 475 -41.75 -17.29 26.03
N MET A 476 -42.89 -16.67 25.75
CA MET A 476 -44.00 -16.60 26.69
C MET A 476 -44.55 -17.99 27.05
N ASP A 477 -44.69 -18.87 26.06
CA ASP A 477 -45.16 -20.26 26.29
C ASP A 477 -44.16 -21.08 27.13
N LEU A 478 -42.86 -20.79 26.99
CA LEU A 478 -41.82 -21.41 27.82
C LEU A 478 -41.85 -20.95 29.27
N ILE A 479 -42.10 -19.65 29.50
CA ILE A 479 -42.16 -19.07 30.85
C ILE A 479 -43.41 -19.57 31.63
N ASN A 480 -44.50 -19.86 30.92
CA ASN A 480 -45.77 -20.27 31.51
C ASN A 480 -45.89 -21.80 31.71
N ARG A 481 -44.87 -22.57 31.32
CA ARG A 481 -44.76 -24.02 31.57
C ARG A 481 -44.11 -24.31 32.92
#